data_7afda83e88a9d3433bea42c0f08f8dd1
#
_entry.id   7afda83e88a9d3433bea42c0f08f8dd1
#
_cell.length_a   1.000
_cell.length_b   1.000
_cell.length_c   1.000
_cell.angle_alpha   90.00
_cell.angle_beta   90.00
_cell.angle_gamma   90.00
#
_symmetry.space_group_name_H-M   'P 1'
#
loop_
_entity.id
_entity.type
_entity.pdbx_description
1 polymer ?
#
loop_
_entity_poly.entity_id
_entity_poly.type
_entity_poly.pdbx_seq_one_letter_code
_entity_poly.pdbx_strand_id
1 'polypeptide(L)' 'MLYLSKTNDAFVVKVADELEDTIKLVELGFEFHTEIAGHKVFRKPK' A
#
# COMPACT_ATOMS: atom_id res chain seq x y z
N MET A 1 7.45 17.47 8.46
CA MET A 1 6.53 16.74 7.81
C MET A 1 6.78 16.53 6.39
N LEU A 2 7.42 17.38 5.79
CA LEU A 2 7.68 17.24 4.42
C LEU A 2 8.56 16.10 4.08
N TYR A 3 9.42 15.76 4.97
CA TYR A 3 10.33 14.69 4.70
C TYR A 3 9.61 13.40 4.50
N LEU A 4 8.42 13.28 5.00
CA LEU A 4 7.69 12.06 4.80
C LEU A 4 7.42 11.82 3.35
N SER A 5 7.23 12.87 2.59
CA SER A 5 6.98 12.70 1.19
C SER A 5 8.14 12.07 0.49
N LYS A 6 9.32 12.38 0.90
CA LYS A 6 10.46 11.79 0.27
C LYS A 6 10.50 10.31 0.44
N THR A 7 10.14 9.85 1.60
CA THR A 7 10.15 8.44 1.87
C THR A 7 9.20 7.71 0.95
N ASN A 8 8.07 8.33 0.63
CA ASN A 8 7.06 7.70 -0.18
C ASN A 8 7.22 7.93 -1.67
N ASP A 9 8.18 8.74 -2.06
CA ASP A 9 8.36 9.05 -3.47
C ASP A 9 8.69 7.84 -4.31
N ALA A 10 9.28 6.84 -3.72
CA ALA A 10 9.68 5.66 -4.45
C ALA A 10 8.60 4.60 -4.53
N PHE A 11 7.49 4.79 -3.83
CA PHE A 11 6.44 3.78 -3.77
C PHE A 11 5.07 4.41 -3.85
N VAL A 12 4.13 3.62 -4.38
CA VAL A 12 2.72 3.97 -4.33
C VAL A 12 2.11 3.13 -3.22
N VAL A 13 1.41 3.76 -2.29
CA VAL A 13 0.88 3.09 -1.12
C VAL A 13 -0.65 3.11 -1.17
N LYS A 14 -1.26 1.97 -0.91
CA LYS A 14 -2.72 1.83 -0.87
C LYS A 14 -3.12 0.99 0.33
N VAL A 15 -4.31 1.26 0.84
CA VAL A 15 -4.86 0.52 1.96
C VAL A 15 -6.04 -0.30 1.47
N ALA A 16 -6.09 -1.57 1.88
CA ALA A 16 -7.19 -2.47 1.51
C ALA A 16 -7.91 -2.92 2.76
N ASP A 17 -9.21 -2.71 2.80
CA ASP A 17 -10.03 -3.13 3.93
C ASP A 17 -10.80 -4.40 3.64
N GLU A 18 -11.06 -4.68 2.37
CA GLU A 18 -11.86 -5.82 1.97
C GLU A 18 -11.05 -6.77 1.12
N LEU A 19 -11.52 -8.01 1.09
CA LEU A 19 -10.83 -9.03 0.32
C LEU A 19 -10.75 -8.66 -1.16
N GLU A 20 -11.83 -8.10 -1.69
CA GLU A 20 -11.83 -7.71 -3.09
C GLU A 20 -10.77 -6.66 -3.38
N ASP A 21 -10.62 -5.72 -2.47
CA ASP A 21 -9.61 -4.69 -2.64
C ASP A 21 -8.22 -5.31 -2.62
N THR A 22 -8.01 -6.27 -1.74
CA THR A 22 -6.73 -6.95 -1.66
C THR A 22 -6.41 -7.64 -2.98
N ILE A 23 -7.37 -8.33 -3.54
CA ILE A 23 -7.15 -9.05 -4.79
C ILE A 23 -6.81 -8.07 -5.91
N LYS A 24 -7.53 -6.96 -5.97
CA LYS A 24 -7.26 -5.98 -7.01
C LYS A 24 -5.88 -5.40 -6.89
N LEU A 25 -5.46 -5.10 -5.67
CA LEU A 25 -4.14 -4.52 -5.48
C LEU A 25 -3.04 -5.51 -5.86
N VAL A 26 -3.23 -6.77 -5.54
CA VAL A 26 -2.25 -7.78 -5.91
C VAL A 26 -2.18 -7.90 -7.43
N GLU A 27 -3.32 -7.85 -8.10
CA GLU A 27 -3.34 -7.92 -9.55
C GLU A 27 -2.65 -6.74 -10.19
N LEU A 28 -2.66 -5.60 -9.52
CA LEU A 28 -2.01 -4.41 -10.03
C LEU A 28 -0.52 -4.37 -9.73
N GLY A 29 -0.01 -5.39 -9.05
CA GLY A 29 1.40 -5.44 -8.74
C GLY A 29 1.78 -4.94 -7.37
N PHE A 30 0.79 -4.68 -6.52
CA PHE A 30 1.08 -4.24 -5.16
C PHE A 30 1.49 -5.43 -4.30
N GLU A 31 2.33 -5.16 -3.32
CA GLU A 31 2.74 -6.19 -2.38
C GLU A 31 2.31 -5.80 -0.97
N PHE A 32 2.09 -6.78 -0.13
CA PHE A 32 1.70 -6.54 1.25
C PHE A 32 2.86 -5.91 1.99
N HIS A 33 2.61 -4.81 2.67
CA HIS A 33 3.64 -4.11 3.41
C HIS A 33 3.48 -4.33 4.91
N THR A 34 2.31 -3.98 5.44
CA THR A 34 2.08 -4.13 6.87
C THR A 34 0.59 -4.06 7.13
N GLU A 35 0.20 -4.29 8.38
CA GLU A 35 -1.18 -4.19 8.80
C GLU A 35 -1.26 -3.25 9.99
N ILE A 36 -2.14 -2.26 9.92
CA ILE A 36 -2.30 -1.27 10.97
C ILE A 36 -3.75 -1.17 11.33
N ALA A 37 -4.09 -1.41 12.59
CA ALA A 37 -5.47 -1.28 13.09
C ALA A 37 -6.46 -2.07 12.24
N GLY A 38 -6.07 -3.23 11.77
CA GLY A 38 -6.97 -4.07 10.99
C GLY A 38 -7.00 -3.73 9.52
N HIS A 39 -6.27 -2.72 9.10
CA HIS A 39 -6.22 -2.33 7.70
C HIS A 39 -4.94 -2.85 7.07
N LYS A 40 -5.06 -3.48 5.92
CA LYS A 40 -3.89 -4.02 5.22
C LYS A 40 -3.31 -2.97 4.30
N VAL A 41 -2.04 -2.69 4.47
CA VAL A 41 -1.36 -1.66 3.70
C VAL A 41 -0.50 -2.33 2.64
N PHE A 42 -0.70 -1.94 1.39
CA PHE A 42 0.03 -2.47 0.27
C PHE A 42 0.84 -1.37 -0.39
N ARG A 43 1.91 -1.77 -1.05
CA ARG A 43 2.74 -0.80 -1.76
C ARG A 43 3.29 -1.43 -3.02
N LYS A 44 3.71 -0.60 -3.93
CA LYS A 44 4.44 -1.09 -5.10
C LYS A 44 5.40 0.01 -5.55
N PRO A 45 6.53 -0.37 -6.12
CA PRO A 45 7.51 0.60 -6.61
C PRO A 45 6.91 1.40 -7.76
N LYS A 46 7.28 2.62 -7.84
CA LYS A 46 6.87 3.46 -8.94
C LYS A 46 7.54 3.11 -10.24
#